data_28686c0642627b2325420db78de9b725
#
_entry.id   28686c0642627b2325420db78de9b725
#
_cell.length_a   1.000
_cell.length_b   1.000
_cell.length_c   1.000
_cell.angle_alpha   90.00
_cell.angle_beta   90.00
_cell.angle_gamma   90.00
#
_symmetry.space_group_name_H-M   'P 1'
#
loop_
_entity.id
_entity.type
_entity.pdbx_description
1 polymer ?
#
loop_
_entity_poly.entity_id
_entity_poly.type
_entity_poly.pdbx_seq_one_letter_code
_entity_poly.pdbx_strand_id
1 'polypeptide(L)'
;LSPNSAMKTVKKVDSNKFPIIAEIKKKSPSKGILCKNFDPLSIAKTYEKAGAKCLSILTEEKFFGGDINFIPLIKEKVSLPVLRKDFIIDEWQIYESYYYGADCILLILAILNDKQVTLFYNIAKKMGMDVICEVHDDIELKRAIKLEVECIGINNRNLKTLEINLENFQSLVKKIPKNIFKICES
;
A
#
# COMPACT_ATOMS: atom_id res chain seq x y z
N LEU A 1 11.39 9.28 14.23
CA LEU A 1 11.11 7.84 14.30
C LEU A 1 11.62 7.20 13.01
N SER A 2 12.48 6.19 13.11
CA SER A 2 12.90 5.43 11.92
C SER A 2 11.75 4.55 11.45
N PRO A 3 11.46 4.48 10.13
CA PRO A 3 10.42 3.61 9.61
C PRO A 3 10.65 2.13 9.96
N ASN A 4 9.60 1.43 10.35
CA ASN A 4 9.62 -0.01 10.52
C ASN A 4 9.48 -0.67 9.15
N SER A 5 10.35 -1.62 8.79
CA SER A 5 10.20 -2.26 7.49
C SER A 5 8.95 -3.15 7.45
N ALA A 6 7.93 -2.70 6.72
CA ALA A 6 6.72 -3.46 6.44
C ALA A 6 7.07 -4.78 5.72
N MET A 7 7.98 -4.74 4.75
CA MET A 7 8.44 -5.91 4.01
C MET A 7 9.14 -6.93 4.90
N LYS A 8 9.98 -6.49 5.85
CA LYS A 8 10.63 -7.40 6.81
C LYS A 8 9.62 -8.07 7.73
N THR A 9 8.61 -7.33 8.18
CA THR A 9 7.54 -7.86 9.05
C THR A 9 6.71 -8.92 8.32
N VAL A 10 6.35 -8.64 7.07
CA VAL A 10 5.59 -9.57 6.23
C VAL A 10 6.40 -10.82 5.87
N LYS A 11 7.72 -10.69 5.60
CA LYS A 11 8.61 -11.83 5.30
C LYS A 11 8.87 -12.79 6.48
N LYS A 12 8.68 -12.35 7.71
CA LYS A 12 8.90 -13.16 8.93
C LYS A 12 7.73 -14.08 9.28
N VAL A 13 6.69 -14.14 8.47
CA VAL A 13 5.53 -15.00 8.72
C VAL A 13 5.86 -16.44 8.34
N ASP A 14 5.39 -17.38 9.17
CA ASP A 14 5.47 -18.83 8.92
C ASP A 14 4.95 -19.17 7.51
N SER A 15 5.68 -20.04 6.80
CA SER A 15 5.36 -20.46 5.43
C SER A 15 3.93 -21.02 5.25
N ASN A 16 3.30 -21.44 6.33
CA ASN A 16 1.93 -21.95 6.35
C ASN A 16 0.85 -20.88 6.58
N LYS A 17 1.24 -19.58 6.70
CA LYS A 17 0.31 -18.48 6.93
C LYS A 17 0.51 -17.38 5.89
N PHE A 18 -0.60 -16.89 5.34
CA PHE A 18 -0.56 -15.71 4.48
C PHE A 18 -0.53 -14.44 5.33
N PRO A 19 0.52 -13.60 5.21
CA PRO A 19 0.53 -12.31 5.89
C PRO A 19 -0.53 -11.38 5.29
N ILE A 20 -1.28 -10.71 6.16
CA ILE A 20 -2.34 -9.78 5.75
C ILE A 20 -1.89 -8.35 5.98
N ILE A 21 -2.04 -7.51 4.95
CA ILE A 21 -2.05 -6.05 5.05
C ILE A 21 -3.51 -5.65 5.20
N ALA A 22 -3.90 -5.17 6.37
CA ALA A 22 -5.29 -4.87 6.69
C ALA A 22 -5.62 -3.40 6.38
N GLU A 23 -6.63 -3.17 5.54
CA GLU A 23 -6.99 -1.83 5.07
C GLU A 23 -8.01 -1.14 5.98
N ILE A 24 -7.71 0.11 6.39
CA ILE A 24 -8.57 0.99 7.16
C ILE A 24 -9.14 2.06 6.23
N LYS A 25 -10.44 1.93 5.91
CA LYS A 25 -11.12 2.76 4.93
C LYS A 25 -12.54 3.11 5.36
N LYS A 26 -12.91 4.39 5.32
CA LYS A 26 -14.23 4.90 5.71
C LYS A 26 -15.27 4.74 4.62
N LYS A 27 -14.90 5.07 3.39
CA LYS A 27 -15.79 5.02 2.20
C LYS A 27 -15.04 4.62 0.94
N SER A 28 -15.74 4.31 -0.11
CA SER A 28 -15.15 4.09 -1.44
C SER A 28 -16.05 4.64 -2.54
N PRO A 29 -15.48 5.01 -3.72
CA PRO A 29 -16.27 5.48 -4.86
C PRO A 29 -17.35 4.49 -5.31
N SER A 30 -17.05 3.19 -5.24
CA SER A 30 -17.95 2.13 -5.72
C SER A 30 -19.06 1.74 -4.75
N LYS A 31 -18.88 1.95 -3.43
CA LYS A 31 -19.82 1.47 -2.39
C LYS A 31 -20.30 2.55 -1.42
N GLY A 32 -19.82 3.80 -1.58
CA GLY A 32 -20.14 4.88 -0.63
C GLY A 32 -19.56 4.65 0.75
N ILE A 33 -20.29 4.99 1.80
CA ILE A 33 -19.87 4.85 3.19
C ILE A 33 -19.88 3.37 3.59
N LEU A 34 -18.72 2.85 3.96
CA LEU A 34 -18.53 1.45 4.41
C LEU A 34 -18.71 1.30 5.92
N CYS A 35 -18.34 2.32 6.69
CA CYS A 35 -18.45 2.32 8.13
C CYS A 35 -19.08 3.63 8.62
N LYS A 36 -20.28 3.56 9.22
CA LYS A 36 -21.00 4.75 9.73
C LYS A 36 -20.31 5.32 10.98
N ASN A 37 -19.89 4.45 11.89
CA ASN A 37 -19.20 4.82 13.14
C ASN A 37 -17.69 4.51 12.95
N PHE A 38 -17.05 5.27 12.07
CA PHE A 38 -15.66 5.04 11.71
C PHE A 38 -14.72 5.57 12.82
N ASP A 39 -14.07 4.64 13.49
CA ASP A 39 -12.99 4.89 14.44
C ASP A 39 -11.72 4.15 13.97
N PRO A 40 -10.78 4.84 13.31
CA PRO A 40 -9.59 4.21 12.72
C PRO A 40 -8.69 3.57 13.76
N LEU A 41 -8.61 4.11 14.99
CA LEU A 41 -7.79 3.54 16.05
C LEU A 41 -8.39 2.23 16.60
N SER A 42 -9.69 2.18 16.81
CA SER A 42 -10.38 0.96 17.24
C SER A 42 -10.26 -0.16 16.20
N ILE A 43 -10.41 0.18 14.91
CA ILE A 43 -10.22 -0.76 13.80
C ILE A 43 -8.77 -1.26 13.76
N ALA A 44 -7.78 -0.37 13.88
CA ALA A 44 -6.35 -0.73 13.89
C ALA A 44 -6.02 -1.73 15.02
N LYS A 45 -6.49 -1.47 16.24
CA LYS A 45 -6.31 -2.38 17.39
C LYS A 45 -6.97 -3.74 17.15
N THR A 46 -8.13 -3.75 16.52
CA THR A 46 -8.82 -5.01 16.17
C THR A 46 -8.00 -5.82 15.15
N TYR A 47 -7.45 -5.17 14.13
CA TYR A 47 -6.62 -5.83 13.14
C TYR A 47 -5.30 -6.34 13.72
N GLU A 48 -4.66 -5.58 14.62
CA GLU A 48 -3.45 -6.03 15.33
C GLU A 48 -3.74 -7.29 16.16
N LYS A 49 -4.81 -7.30 16.96
CA LYS A 49 -5.25 -8.48 17.73
C LYS A 49 -5.58 -9.68 16.84
N ALA A 50 -6.15 -9.43 15.66
CA ALA A 50 -6.45 -10.48 14.68
C ALA A 50 -5.21 -11.02 13.96
N GLY A 51 -4.02 -10.43 14.20
CA GLY A 51 -2.75 -10.93 13.66
C GLY A 51 -2.33 -10.35 12.32
N ALA A 52 -2.92 -9.22 11.88
CA ALA A 52 -2.43 -8.46 10.74
C ALA A 52 -0.93 -8.15 10.88
N LYS A 53 -0.23 -8.02 9.76
CA LYS A 53 1.22 -7.78 9.73
C LYS A 53 1.59 -6.37 9.30
N CYS A 54 0.67 -5.67 8.68
CA CYS A 54 0.79 -4.28 8.28
C CYS A 54 -0.61 -3.66 8.21
N LEU A 55 -0.72 -2.37 8.44
CA LEU A 55 -1.95 -1.61 8.24
C LEU A 55 -1.83 -0.77 6.97
N SER A 56 -2.86 -0.77 6.13
CA SER A 56 -2.99 0.14 5.00
C SER A 56 -4.01 1.22 5.37
N ILE A 57 -3.55 2.46 5.51
CA ILE A 57 -4.38 3.57 5.98
C ILE A 57 -4.69 4.49 4.80
N LEU A 58 -5.98 4.61 4.45
CA LEU A 58 -6.42 5.57 3.45
C LEU A 58 -6.25 6.98 3.99
N THR A 59 -5.49 7.82 3.28
CA THR A 59 -5.26 9.23 3.63
C THR A 59 -5.88 10.18 2.61
N GLU A 60 -6.35 9.68 1.47
CA GLU A 60 -7.05 10.48 0.48
C GLU A 60 -8.46 10.87 0.99
N GLU A 61 -8.75 12.17 1.04
CA GLU A 61 -9.94 12.72 1.71
C GLU A 61 -11.19 12.66 0.84
N LYS A 62 -11.07 13.09 -0.41
CA LYS A 62 -12.23 13.35 -1.30
C LYS A 62 -13.01 12.09 -1.64
N PHE A 63 -12.34 11.04 -2.05
CA PHE A 63 -12.96 9.81 -2.55
C PHE A 63 -13.08 8.73 -1.47
N PHE A 64 -12.11 8.67 -0.56
CA PHE A 64 -12.05 7.58 0.45
C PHE A 64 -12.36 8.07 1.88
N GLY A 65 -12.47 9.39 2.11
CA GLY A 65 -12.72 9.96 3.44
C GLY A 65 -11.59 9.67 4.42
N GLY A 66 -10.37 9.60 3.87
CA GLY A 66 -9.15 9.44 4.63
C GLY A 66 -8.71 10.73 5.33
N ASP A 67 -7.68 10.60 6.13
CA ASP A 67 -7.00 11.72 6.79
C ASP A 67 -5.57 11.27 7.12
N ILE A 68 -4.58 12.08 6.77
CA ILE A 68 -3.20 11.77 7.05
C ILE A 68 -2.89 11.69 8.56
N ASN A 69 -3.67 12.40 9.37
CA ASN A 69 -3.56 12.38 10.83
C ASN A 69 -3.93 11.02 11.45
N PHE A 70 -4.58 10.12 10.70
CA PHE A 70 -4.81 8.75 11.18
C PHE A 70 -3.50 7.98 11.37
N ILE A 71 -2.44 8.30 10.62
CA ILE A 71 -1.15 7.62 10.72
C ILE A 71 -0.53 7.84 12.12
N PRO A 72 -0.22 9.08 12.58
CA PRO A 72 0.36 9.27 13.90
C PRO A 72 -0.57 8.81 15.02
N LEU A 73 -1.89 9.03 14.91
CA LEU A 73 -2.89 8.56 15.87
C LEU A 73 -2.79 7.06 16.11
N ILE A 74 -2.66 6.27 15.05
CA ILE A 74 -2.56 4.81 15.12
C ILE A 74 -1.19 4.39 15.62
N LYS A 75 -0.11 4.99 15.12
CA LYS A 75 1.27 4.61 15.49
C LYS A 75 1.62 4.86 16.95
N GLU A 76 0.93 5.76 17.64
CA GLU A 76 1.07 5.93 19.08
C GLU A 76 0.59 4.71 19.90
N LYS A 77 -0.31 3.91 19.38
CA LYS A 77 -1.04 2.88 20.12
C LYS A 77 -0.94 1.48 19.53
N VAL A 78 -0.45 1.35 18.29
CA VAL A 78 -0.36 0.10 17.54
C VAL A 78 1.05 -0.05 17.01
N SER A 79 1.64 -1.24 17.16
CA SER A 79 3.05 -1.49 16.79
C SER A 79 3.26 -1.90 15.34
N LEU A 80 2.18 -2.17 14.60
CA LEU A 80 2.25 -2.61 13.21
C LEU A 80 2.83 -1.53 12.28
N PRO A 81 3.62 -1.93 11.27
CA PRO A 81 4.00 -1.03 10.20
C PRO A 81 2.77 -0.47 9.47
N VAL A 82 2.90 0.77 8.99
CA VAL A 82 1.83 1.51 8.32
C VAL A 82 2.21 1.83 6.88
N LEU A 83 1.36 1.38 5.94
CA LEU A 83 1.34 1.81 4.55
C LEU A 83 0.41 3.03 4.44
N ARG A 84 0.92 4.18 3.95
CA ARG A 84 0.08 5.28 3.47
C ARG A 84 -0.54 4.89 2.13
N LYS A 85 -1.86 4.72 2.10
CA LYS A 85 -2.63 4.45 0.88
C LYS A 85 -3.20 5.76 0.34
N ASP A 86 -2.57 6.30 -0.68
CA ASP A 86 -2.89 7.59 -1.28
C ASP A 86 -2.48 7.64 -2.76
N PHE A 87 -2.94 8.64 -3.50
CA PHE A 87 -2.45 8.96 -4.84
C PHE A 87 -1.22 9.86 -4.71
N ILE A 88 -0.03 9.25 -4.68
CA ILE A 88 1.23 9.99 -4.62
C ILE A 88 1.61 10.40 -6.05
N ILE A 89 1.52 11.70 -6.32
CA ILE A 89 1.79 12.31 -7.63
C ILE A 89 2.85 13.42 -7.58
N ASP A 90 3.26 13.80 -6.36
CA ASP A 90 4.27 14.82 -6.09
C ASP A 90 5.28 14.31 -5.04
N GLU A 91 6.55 14.71 -5.19
CA GLU A 91 7.61 14.30 -4.25
C GLU A 91 7.38 14.82 -2.83
N TRP A 92 6.71 15.96 -2.67
CA TRP A 92 6.34 16.50 -1.38
C TRP A 92 5.53 15.50 -0.54
N GLN A 93 4.62 14.76 -1.18
CA GLN A 93 3.81 13.75 -0.48
C GLN A 93 4.65 12.61 0.12
N ILE A 94 5.87 12.37 -0.39
CA ILE A 94 6.78 11.37 0.17
C ILE A 94 7.41 11.89 1.45
N TYR A 95 7.88 13.15 1.44
CA TYR A 95 8.40 13.80 2.66
C TYR A 95 7.32 13.92 3.72
N GLU A 96 6.11 14.28 3.32
CA GLU A 96 4.93 14.32 4.18
C GLU A 96 4.63 12.94 4.78
N SER A 97 4.64 11.87 3.97
CA SER A 97 4.45 10.50 4.46
C SER A 97 5.43 10.13 5.56
N TYR A 98 6.70 10.46 5.34
CA TYR A 98 7.75 10.22 6.34
C TYR A 98 7.52 11.05 7.61
N TYR A 99 7.18 12.34 7.48
CA TYR A 99 6.92 13.23 8.59
C TYR A 99 5.78 12.73 9.48
N TYR A 100 4.69 12.24 8.87
CA TYR A 100 3.56 11.66 9.60
C TYR A 100 3.82 10.23 10.09
N GLY A 101 4.97 9.65 9.78
CA GLY A 101 5.41 8.36 10.33
C GLY A 101 4.97 7.14 9.55
N ALA A 102 4.66 7.27 8.26
CA ALA A 102 4.44 6.11 7.39
C ALA A 102 5.73 5.28 7.28
N ASP A 103 5.58 3.97 7.29
CA ASP A 103 6.67 3.01 7.11
C ASP A 103 6.80 2.54 5.66
N CYS A 104 5.72 2.69 4.90
CA CYS A 104 5.60 2.27 3.52
C CYS A 104 4.70 3.25 2.75
N ILE A 105 4.97 3.42 1.45
CA ILE A 105 4.13 4.19 0.53
C ILE A 105 3.70 3.36 -0.67
N LEU A 106 2.64 3.81 -1.35
CA LEU A 106 2.13 3.24 -2.58
C LEU A 106 2.50 4.13 -3.77
N LEU A 107 3.11 3.54 -4.80
CA LEU A 107 3.30 4.19 -6.11
C LEU A 107 2.48 3.45 -7.15
N ILE A 108 1.50 4.13 -7.75
CA ILE A 108 0.57 3.55 -8.72
C ILE A 108 1.11 3.82 -10.13
N LEU A 109 1.55 2.77 -10.84
CA LEU A 109 2.18 2.92 -12.15
C LEU A 109 1.22 3.43 -13.24
N ALA A 110 -0.08 3.21 -13.07
CA ALA A 110 -1.11 3.71 -13.96
C ALA A 110 -1.15 5.25 -14.08
N ILE A 111 -0.75 5.97 -13.01
CA ILE A 111 -0.83 7.43 -12.94
C ILE A 111 0.54 8.11 -12.95
N LEU A 112 1.64 7.35 -12.92
CA LEU A 112 3.00 7.86 -12.89
C LEU A 112 3.79 7.45 -14.15
N ASN A 113 4.60 8.33 -14.67
CA ASN A 113 5.61 7.97 -15.68
C ASN A 113 6.87 7.39 -15.03
N ASP A 114 7.75 6.76 -15.84
CA ASP A 114 8.94 6.05 -15.32
C ASP A 114 9.92 6.97 -14.58
N LYS A 115 10.05 8.25 -15.01
CA LYS A 115 10.91 9.22 -14.32
C LYS A 115 10.38 9.54 -12.93
N GLN A 116 9.05 9.72 -12.80
CA GLN A 116 8.40 9.97 -11.53
C GLN A 116 8.53 8.75 -10.60
N VAL A 117 8.25 7.53 -11.11
CA VAL A 117 8.40 6.31 -10.30
C VAL A 117 9.82 6.18 -9.78
N THR A 118 10.83 6.34 -10.65
CA THR A 118 12.25 6.24 -10.25
C THR A 118 12.62 7.30 -9.21
N LEU A 119 12.20 8.56 -9.41
CA LEU A 119 12.48 9.64 -8.48
C LEU A 119 11.83 9.36 -7.12
N PHE A 120 10.53 9.08 -7.11
CA PHE A 120 9.75 8.88 -5.89
C PHE A 120 10.21 7.64 -5.12
N TYR A 121 10.49 6.55 -5.82
CA TYR A 121 11.04 5.33 -5.25
C TYR A 121 12.36 5.60 -4.54
N ASN A 122 13.29 6.29 -5.20
CA ASN A 122 14.60 6.61 -4.63
C ASN A 122 14.51 7.54 -3.42
N ILE A 123 13.63 8.53 -3.42
CA ILE A 123 13.40 9.41 -2.27
C ILE A 123 12.92 8.58 -1.08
N ALA A 124 11.87 7.77 -1.29
CA ALA A 124 11.30 6.93 -0.22
C ALA A 124 12.34 5.95 0.37
N LYS A 125 13.12 5.29 -0.49
CA LYS A 125 14.19 4.36 -0.06
C LYS A 125 15.29 5.06 0.72
N LYS A 126 15.72 6.27 0.32
CA LYS A 126 16.69 7.08 1.07
C LYS A 126 16.18 7.46 2.46
N MET A 127 14.89 7.65 2.60
CA MET A 127 14.24 7.93 3.90
C MET A 127 13.97 6.67 4.73
N GLY A 128 14.30 5.48 4.23
CA GLY A 128 14.13 4.21 4.92
C GLY A 128 12.73 3.61 4.82
N MET A 129 11.83 4.21 4.03
CA MET A 129 10.49 3.67 3.78
C MET A 129 10.52 2.54 2.77
N ASP A 130 9.64 1.57 2.96
CA ASP A 130 9.32 0.59 1.93
C ASP A 130 8.40 1.19 0.86
N VAL A 131 8.42 0.59 -0.35
CA VAL A 131 7.58 1.04 -1.46
C VAL A 131 6.87 -0.15 -2.08
N ILE A 132 5.55 -0.05 -2.22
CA ILE A 132 4.75 -0.95 -3.04
C ILE A 132 4.49 -0.27 -4.37
N CYS A 133 4.91 -0.90 -5.47
CA CYS A 133 4.59 -0.47 -6.82
C CYS A 133 3.34 -1.20 -7.31
N GLU A 134 2.22 -0.50 -7.39
CA GLU A 134 0.94 -1.06 -7.82
C GLU A 134 0.86 -1.13 -9.34
N VAL A 135 0.48 -2.29 -9.87
CA VAL A 135 0.29 -2.57 -11.30
C VAL A 135 -1.08 -3.20 -11.55
N HIS A 136 -1.66 -2.91 -12.73
CA HIS A 136 -2.97 -3.39 -13.15
C HIS A 136 -2.93 -4.31 -14.37
N ASP A 137 -1.86 -4.21 -15.18
CA ASP A 137 -1.72 -4.94 -16.42
C ASP A 137 -0.27 -5.35 -16.72
N ASP A 138 -0.09 -6.02 -17.85
CA ASP A 138 1.20 -6.53 -18.31
C ASP A 138 2.17 -5.41 -18.71
N ILE A 139 1.67 -4.26 -19.15
CA ILE A 139 2.49 -3.10 -19.55
C ILE A 139 3.11 -2.49 -18.30
N GLU A 140 2.29 -2.22 -17.30
CA GLU A 140 2.73 -1.67 -16.02
C GLU A 140 3.67 -2.65 -15.28
N LEU A 141 3.36 -3.97 -15.34
CA LEU A 141 4.24 -4.99 -14.77
C LEU A 141 5.63 -4.97 -15.40
N LYS A 142 5.73 -4.90 -16.72
CA LYS A 142 7.03 -4.82 -17.43
C LYS A 142 7.80 -3.56 -17.03
N ARG A 143 7.11 -2.44 -16.84
CA ARG A 143 7.73 -1.19 -16.35
C ARG A 143 8.28 -1.38 -14.95
N ALA A 144 7.50 -1.94 -14.01
CA ALA A 144 7.94 -2.20 -12.64
C ALA A 144 9.17 -3.11 -12.58
N ILE A 145 9.18 -4.20 -13.37
CA ILE A 145 10.32 -5.13 -13.44
C ILE A 145 11.57 -4.42 -13.99
N LYS A 146 11.42 -3.61 -15.06
CA LYS A 146 12.53 -2.84 -15.64
C LYS A 146 13.13 -1.81 -14.68
N LEU A 147 12.31 -1.27 -13.78
CA LEU A 147 12.72 -0.32 -12.75
C LEU A 147 13.33 -1.01 -11.50
N GLU A 148 13.44 -2.35 -11.51
CA GLU A 148 14.06 -3.16 -10.46
C GLU A 148 13.46 -2.92 -9.06
N VAL A 149 12.15 -2.71 -8.98
CA VAL A 149 11.45 -2.49 -7.71
C VAL A 149 11.48 -3.74 -6.84
N GLU A 150 11.52 -3.59 -5.52
CA GLU A 150 11.59 -4.72 -4.58
C GLU A 150 10.24 -5.36 -4.28
N CYS A 151 9.14 -4.64 -4.51
CA CYS A 151 7.78 -5.09 -4.19
C CYS A 151 6.78 -4.64 -5.25
N ILE A 152 5.97 -5.57 -5.73
CA ILE A 152 4.90 -5.31 -6.69
C ILE A 152 3.56 -5.73 -6.07
N GLY A 153 2.62 -4.78 -6.04
CA GLY A 153 1.22 -5.01 -5.74
C GLY A 153 0.43 -5.20 -7.05
N ILE A 154 -0.27 -6.31 -7.18
CA ILE A 154 -1.17 -6.54 -8.33
C ILE A 154 -2.59 -6.18 -7.89
N ASN A 155 -3.13 -5.12 -8.46
CA ASN A 155 -4.50 -4.72 -8.20
C ASN A 155 -5.46 -5.40 -9.19
N ASN A 156 -6.36 -6.22 -8.64
CA ASN A 156 -7.37 -6.95 -9.42
C ASN A 156 -8.54 -6.07 -9.84
N ARG A 157 -8.61 -4.83 -9.33
CA ARG A 157 -9.68 -3.90 -9.69
C ARG A 157 -9.26 -3.05 -10.88
N ASN A 158 -10.08 -3.06 -11.91
CA ASN A 158 -9.94 -2.13 -13.04
C ASN A 158 -10.29 -0.71 -12.56
N LEU A 159 -9.36 0.24 -12.69
CA LEU A 159 -9.55 1.62 -12.21
C LEU A 159 -10.61 2.40 -12.99
N LYS A 160 -10.97 1.98 -14.22
CA LYS A 160 -11.96 2.63 -15.07
C LYS A 160 -13.36 2.06 -14.86
N THR A 161 -13.51 0.73 -14.83
CA THR A 161 -14.80 0.05 -14.70
C THR A 161 -15.16 -0.27 -13.25
N LEU A 162 -14.20 -0.23 -12.33
CA LEU A 162 -14.28 -0.64 -10.91
C LEU A 162 -14.62 -2.13 -10.71
N GLU A 163 -14.61 -2.92 -11.78
CA GLU A 163 -14.80 -4.37 -11.72
C GLU A 163 -13.57 -5.08 -11.18
N ILE A 164 -13.79 -6.17 -10.44
CA ILE A 164 -12.73 -7.01 -9.90
C ILE A 164 -12.59 -8.26 -10.75
N ASN A 165 -11.36 -8.54 -11.23
CA ASN A 165 -11.03 -9.77 -11.94
C ASN A 165 -9.84 -10.46 -11.26
N LEU A 166 -10.11 -11.51 -10.51
CA LEU A 166 -9.08 -12.29 -9.80
C LEU A 166 -8.13 -13.08 -10.73
N GLU A 167 -8.54 -13.33 -11.99
CA GLU A 167 -7.67 -13.97 -12.98
C GLU A 167 -6.48 -13.08 -13.34
N ASN A 168 -6.62 -11.75 -13.17
CA ASN A 168 -5.55 -10.80 -13.41
C ASN A 168 -4.33 -11.13 -12.55
N PHE A 169 -4.53 -11.33 -11.23
CA PHE A 169 -3.44 -11.73 -10.33
C PHE A 169 -2.78 -13.03 -10.79
N GLN A 170 -3.57 -14.06 -11.12
CA GLN A 170 -3.04 -15.36 -11.53
C GLN A 170 -2.21 -15.29 -12.81
N SER A 171 -2.57 -14.41 -13.73
CA SER A 171 -1.86 -14.23 -15.00
C SER A 171 -0.53 -13.46 -14.80
N LEU A 172 -0.55 -12.39 -13.98
CA LEU A 172 0.59 -11.50 -13.79
C LEU A 172 1.63 -12.08 -12.81
N VAL A 173 1.17 -12.70 -11.71
CA VAL A 173 2.06 -13.18 -10.64
C VAL A 173 3.12 -14.17 -11.13
N LYS A 174 2.81 -14.98 -12.14
CA LYS A 174 3.73 -15.97 -12.75
C LYS A 174 4.89 -15.30 -13.51
N LYS A 175 4.71 -14.05 -13.96
CA LYS A 175 5.70 -13.29 -14.72
C LYS A 175 6.64 -12.50 -13.82
N ILE A 176 6.32 -12.36 -12.54
CA ILE A 176 7.15 -11.61 -11.58
C ILE A 176 8.35 -12.45 -11.13
N PRO A 177 9.59 -11.96 -11.24
CA PRO A 177 10.78 -12.63 -10.73
C PRO A 177 10.65 -13.08 -9.27
N LYS A 178 11.32 -14.19 -8.91
CA LYS A 178 11.22 -14.78 -7.57
C LYS A 178 11.76 -13.87 -6.45
N ASN A 179 12.71 -13.01 -6.75
CA ASN A 179 13.35 -12.08 -5.83
C ASN A 179 12.48 -10.85 -5.52
N ILE A 180 11.43 -10.58 -6.30
CA ILE A 180 10.50 -9.47 -6.08
C ILE A 180 9.36 -9.94 -5.18
N PHE A 181 9.05 -9.16 -4.14
CA PHE A 181 7.93 -9.43 -3.25
C PHE A 181 6.59 -9.15 -3.95
N LYS A 182 5.58 -9.99 -3.70
CA LYS A 182 4.30 -9.95 -4.42
C LYS A 182 3.16 -9.74 -3.43
N ILE A 183 2.28 -8.80 -3.75
CA ILE A 183 1.07 -8.49 -2.98
C ILE A 183 -0.13 -8.63 -3.91
N CYS A 184 -1.17 -9.31 -3.43
CA CYS A 184 -2.48 -9.36 -4.09
C CYS A 184 -3.36 -8.29 -3.47
N GLU A 185 -3.89 -7.38 -4.30
CA GLU A 185 -4.76 -6.28 -3.88
C GLU A 185 -6.17 -6.40 -4.45
N SER A 186 -7.14 -5.72 -3.79
CA SER A 186 -8.59 -5.66 -4.01
C SER A 186 -9.32 -6.92 -3.66
#